data_dfeaf65a65ecbeec006fbca59f212fa9
#
_entry.id   dfeaf65a65ecbeec006fbca59f212fa9
#
_cell.length_a   1.000
_cell.length_b   1.000
_cell.length_c   1.000
_cell.angle_alpha   90.00
_cell.angle_beta   90.00
_cell.angle_gamma   90.00
#
_symmetry.space_group_name_H-M   'P 1'
#
loop_
_entity.id
_entity.type
_entity.pdbx_description
1 polymer ?
#
loop_
_entity_poly.entity_id
_entity_poly.type
_entity_poly.pdbx_seq_one_letter_code
_entity_poly.pdbx_strand_id
1 'polypeptide(L)'
;VAIFENLVRGEFHFLKTEEIEIIKSWDGIVTFSDFDQMNLIDKDGHLTKTLNQIKTKSPERITNENILWLSQSLLNVVLTTSNLIKREEFAHAHHSLSNVQKYLLWLIRARTSKTQHWESPTKSLEKDIDTIWYSAYKKVTSDLNPKNIILAFENSLNLSEKLFDELNIEPKLKEILHKIR
;
A
#
# COMPACT_ATOMS: atom_id res chain seq x y z
N VAL A 1 17.13 16.61 4.63
CA VAL A 1 16.06 17.11 3.76
C VAL A 1 16.41 18.55 3.39
N ALA A 2 16.32 18.89 2.12
CA ALA A 2 16.38 20.26 1.64
C ALA A 2 15.07 20.64 0.96
N ILE A 3 14.68 21.89 1.10
CA ILE A 3 13.53 22.48 0.39
C ILE A 3 14.11 23.60 -0.47
N PHE A 4 13.92 23.48 -1.78
CA PHE A 4 14.40 24.45 -2.75
C PHE A 4 13.39 25.60 -2.90
N GLU A 5 13.83 26.74 -3.45
CA GLU A 5 12.98 27.94 -3.61
C GLU A 5 11.69 27.70 -4.41
N ASN A 6 11.70 26.74 -5.35
CA ASN A 6 10.54 26.32 -6.12
C ASN A 6 9.65 25.30 -5.38
N LEU A 7 9.82 25.14 -4.07
CA LEU A 7 9.12 24.19 -3.19
C LEU A 7 9.35 22.71 -3.53
N VAL A 8 10.36 22.41 -4.34
CA VAL A 8 10.79 21.01 -4.54
C VAL A 8 11.54 20.55 -3.29
N ARG A 9 11.13 19.39 -2.77
CA ARG A 9 11.80 18.73 -1.65
C ARG A 9 12.86 17.78 -2.17
N GLY A 10 14.10 17.97 -1.72
CA GLY A 10 15.19 17.02 -1.90
C GLY A 10 15.48 16.26 -0.61
N GLU A 11 15.72 14.97 -0.74
CA GLU A 11 16.19 14.12 0.36
C GLU A 11 17.56 13.57 0.00
N PHE A 12 18.55 13.88 0.83
CA PHE A 12 19.94 13.52 0.60
C PHE A 12 20.42 12.60 1.70
N HIS A 13 20.97 11.47 1.31
CA HIS A 13 21.61 10.50 2.19
C HIS A 13 23.10 10.49 1.91
N PHE A 14 23.90 10.66 2.95
CA PHE A 14 25.36 10.63 2.88
C PHE A 14 25.83 9.33 3.54
N LEU A 15 26.51 8.50 2.76
CA LEU A 15 27.08 7.24 3.20
C LEU A 15 28.60 7.28 2.98
N LYS A 16 29.34 6.56 3.80
CA LYS A 16 30.75 6.30 3.52
C LYS A 16 30.89 5.34 2.34
N THR A 17 32.00 5.40 1.63
CA THR A 17 32.23 4.50 0.48
C THR A 17 32.16 3.03 0.86
N GLU A 18 32.59 2.68 2.09
CA GLU A 18 32.55 1.31 2.61
C GLU A 18 31.12 0.82 2.89
N GLU A 19 30.15 1.74 3.02
CA GLU A 19 28.74 1.43 3.31
C GLU A 19 27.90 1.26 2.04
N ILE A 20 28.48 1.40 0.84
CA ILE A 20 27.76 1.36 -0.44
C ILE A 20 27.03 0.02 -0.65
N GLU A 21 27.50 -1.05 -0.04
CA GLU A 21 26.90 -2.37 -0.08
C GLU A 21 25.47 -2.41 0.52
N ILE A 22 25.08 -1.40 1.32
CA ILE A 22 23.71 -1.27 1.86
C ILE A 22 22.68 -1.20 0.74
N ILE A 23 23.07 -0.69 -0.44
CA ILE A 23 22.20 -0.61 -1.62
C ILE A 23 21.65 -1.99 -2.01
N LYS A 24 22.39 -3.06 -1.77
CA LYS A 24 21.95 -4.43 -2.05
C LYS A 24 20.72 -4.83 -1.23
N SER A 25 20.57 -4.26 -0.04
CA SER A 25 19.38 -4.53 0.80
C SER A 25 18.09 -3.93 0.21
N TRP A 26 18.19 -3.08 -0.80
CA TRP A 26 17.05 -2.49 -1.48
C TRP A 26 16.51 -3.37 -2.61
N ASP A 27 17.19 -4.49 -2.93
CA ASP A 27 16.71 -5.45 -3.92
C ASP A 27 15.32 -5.98 -3.55
N GLY A 28 14.39 -5.90 -4.48
CA GLY A 28 13.00 -6.28 -4.27
C GLY A 28 12.14 -5.29 -3.44
N ILE A 29 12.73 -4.24 -2.86
CA ILE A 29 12.02 -3.19 -2.12
C ILE A 29 11.81 -1.96 -3.01
N VAL A 30 12.86 -1.54 -3.71
CA VAL A 30 12.86 -0.34 -4.57
C VAL A 30 12.98 -0.75 -6.02
N THR A 31 12.20 -0.12 -6.89
CA THR A 31 12.30 -0.30 -8.34
C THR A 31 13.06 0.87 -8.92
N PHE A 32 14.15 0.58 -9.58
CA PHE A 32 14.94 1.55 -10.32
C PHE A 32 14.56 1.50 -11.80
N SER A 33 14.18 2.66 -12.36
CA SER A 33 13.75 2.75 -13.76
C SER A 33 14.91 2.69 -14.75
N ASP A 34 16.06 3.29 -14.36
CA ASP A 34 17.25 3.41 -15.21
C ASP A 34 18.47 3.67 -14.33
N PHE A 35 19.39 2.72 -14.27
CA PHE A 35 20.61 2.85 -13.48
C PHE A 35 21.58 3.86 -14.08
N ASP A 36 21.64 4.00 -15.39
CA ASP A 36 22.56 4.90 -16.07
C ASP A 36 22.22 6.36 -15.79
N GLN A 37 20.92 6.66 -15.64
CA GLN A 37 20.47 8.01 -15.26
C GLN A 37 20.60 8.30 -13.76
N MET A 38 20.69 7.27 -12.93
CA MET A 38 20.82 7.42 -11.47
C MET A 38 22.25 7.68 -11.04
N ASN A 39 23.23 7.21 -11.79
CA ASN A 39 24.63 7.30 -11.47
C ASN A 39 25.28 8.46 -12.18
N LEU A 40 25.33 9.64 -11.53
CA LEU A 40 25.92 10.84 -12.12
C LEU A 40 27.45 10.85 -12.05
N ILE A 41 28.04 10.31 -10.98
CA ILE A 41 29.48 10.27 -10.74
C ILE A 41 29.85 8.99 -10.00
N ASP A 42 30.65 8.14 -10.64
CA ASP A 42 31.21 6.92 -10.05
C ASP A 42 32.72 6.84 -10.42
N LYS A 43 33.58 7.32 -9.53
CA LYS A 43 34.99 7.51 -9.82
C LYS A 43 35.78 6.21 -9.93
N ASP A 44 35.37 5.18 -9.21
CA ASP A 44 36.06 3.88 -9.10
C ASP A 44 35.25 2.70 -9.64
N GLY A 45 34.03 2.95 -10.14
CA GLY A 45 33.13 1.94 -10.68
C GLY A 45 32.48 1.05 -9.61
N HIS A 46 32.69 1.34 -8.32
CA HIS A 46 32.14 0.52 -7.24
C HIS A 46 30.63 0.63 -7.14
N LEU A 47 30.07 1.84 -7.27
CA LEU A 47 28.63 2.06 -7.28
C LEU A 47 27.96 1.34 -8.45
N THR A 48 28.49 1.49 -9.66
CA THR A 48 27.99 0.80 -10.86
C THR A 48 28.01 -0.71 -10.69
N LYS A 49 29.11 -1.27 -10.15
CA LYS A 49 29.22 -2.69 -9.87
C LYS A 49 28.18 -3.18 -8.87
N THR A 50 27.92 -2.40 -7.82
CA THR A 50 26.92 -2.73 -6.79
C THR A 50 25.51 -2.65 -7.35
N LEU A 51 25.18 -1.59 -8.10
CA LEU A 51 23.87 -1.42 -8.74
C LEU A 51 23.55 -2.56 -9.73
N ASN A 52 24.53 -3.02 -10.51
CA ASN A 52 24.35 -4.13 -11.44
C ASN A 52 24.06 -5.50 -10.76
N GLN A 53 24.25 -5.60 -9.46
CA GLN A 53 23.90 -6.78 -8.67
C GLN A 53 22.44 -6.77 -8.18
N ILE A 54 21.77 -5.63 -8.28
CA ILE A 54 20.37 -5.47 -7.88
C ILE A 54 19.47 -5.86 -9.04
N LYS A 55 18.42 -6.61 -8.75
CA LYS A 55 17.42 -6.96 -9.75
C LYS A 55 16.59 -5.74 -10.12
N THR A 56 16.54 -5.41 -11.40
CA THR A 56 15.77 -4.25 -11.91
C THR A 56 14.27 -4.52 -11.96
N LYS A 57 13.83 -5.76 -11.81
CA LYS A 57 12.42 -6.13 -11.88
C LYS A 57 11.73 -5.87 -10.56
N SER A 58 10.61 -5.16 -10.62
CA SER A 58 9.69 -5.07 -9.49
C SER A 58 9.33 -6.47 -9.00
N PRO A 59 9.32 -6.70 -7.67
CA PRO A 59 8.89 -7.98 -7.14
C PRO A 59 7.47 -8.29 -7.59
N GLU A 60 7.19 -9.56 -7.81
CA GLU A 60 5.83 -10.00 -8.11
C GLU A 60 4.94 -9.75 -6.90
N ARG A 61 3.94 -8.88 -7.08
CA ARG A 61 3.03 -8.46 -6.01
C ARG A 61 1.74 -9.27 -5.97
N ILE A 62 1.39 -9.93 -7.09
CA ILE A 62 0.15 -10.69 -7.22
C ILE A 62 0.47 -12.19 -7.10
N THR A 63 0.85 -12.60 -5.89
CA THR A 63 1.05 -14.01 -5.53
C THR A 63 -0.04 -14.45 -4.56
N ASN A 64 -0.36 -15.74 -4.54
CA ASN A 64 -1.33 -16.29 -3.59
C ASN A 64 -0.94 -15.99 -2.14
N GLU A 65 0.36 -16.07 -1.82
CA GLU A 65 0.88 -15.79 -0.49
C GLU A 65 0.65 -14.33 -0.10
N ASN A 66 0.99 -13.39 -1.00
CA ASN A 66 0.80 -11.96 -0.72
C ASN A 66 -0.69 -11.59 -0.62
N ILE A 67 -1.53 -12.13 -1.49
CA ILE A 67 -2.98 -11.93 -1.44
C ILE A 67 -3.56 -12.48 -0.13
N LEU A 68 -3.14 -13.66 0.31
CA LEU A 68 -3.56 -14.24 1.58
C LEU A 68 -3.13 -13.36 2.75
N TRP A 69 -1.87 -12.93 2.79
CA TRP A 69 -1.35 -12.03 3.82
C TRP A 69 -2.12 -10.69 3.87
N LEU A 70 -2.39 -10.08 2.73
CA LEU A 70 -3.19 -8.84 2.64
C LEU A 70 -4.60 -9.05 3.19
N SER A 71 -5.24 -10.16 2.86
CA SER A 71 -6.59 -10.48 3.29
C SER A 71 -6.66 -10.71 4.80
N GLN A 72 -5.71 -11.43 5.37
CA GLN A 72 -5.60 -11.64 6.82
C GLN A 72 -5.32 -10.33 7.56
N SER A 73 -4.43 -9.50 7.01
CA SER A 73 -4.11 -8.18 7.57
C SER A 73 -5.32 -7.25 7.52
N LEU A 74 -6.08 -7.26 6.42
CA LEU A 74 -7.33 -6.51 6.30
C LEU A 74 -8.34 -6.93 7.39
N LEU A 75 -8.55 -8.23 7.60
CA LEU A 75 -9.46 -8.73 8.65
C LEU A 75 -9.05 -8.27 10.04
N ASN A 76 -7.75 -8.25 10.33
CA ASN A 76 -7.24 -7.79 11.63
C ASN A 76 -7.56 -6.30 11.86
N VAL A 77 -7.31 -5.43 10.88
CA VAL A 77 -7.61 -3.99 11.03
C VAL A 77 -9.10 -3.70 11.00
N VAL A 78 -9.89 -4.47 10.24
CA VAL A 78 -11.36 -4.39 10.23
C VAL A 78 -11.92 -4.76 11.61
N LEU A 79 -11.48 -5.85 12.22
CA LEU A 79 -11.90 -6.25 13.56
C LEU A 79 -11.52 -5.19 14.60
N THR A 80 -10.32 -4.64 14.52
CA THR A 80 -9.89 -3.54 15.39
C THR A 80 -10.81 -2.33 15.26
N THR A 81 -11.11 -1.91 14.04
CA THR A 81 -11.98 -0.76 13.77
C THR A 81 -13.41 -1.01 14.27
N SER A 82 -13.96 -2.22 14.06
CA SER A 82 -15.27 -2.62 14.60
C SER A 82 -15.34 -2.49 16.11
N ASN A 83 -14.30 -2.97 16.82
CA ASN A 83 -14.25 -2.89 18.28
C ASN A 83 -14.15 -1.44 18.78
N LEU A 84 -13.44 -0.57 18.05
CA LEU A 84 -13.35 0.86 18.39
C LEU A 84 -14.70 1.57 18.20
N ILE A 85 -15.44 1.25 17.12
CA ILE A 85 -16.79 1.78 16.88
C ILE A 85 -17.74 1.31 17.98
N LYS A 86 -17.70 0.02 18.35
CA LYS A 86 -18.55 -0.54 19.43
C LYS A 86 -18.30 0.09 20.80
N ARG A 87 -17.09 0.62 21.02
CA ARG A 87 -16.75 1.36 22.25
C ARG A 87 -16.95 2.87 22.13
N GLU A 88 -17.50 3.33 21.00
CA GLU A 88 -17.71 4.76 20.70
C GLU A 88 -16.42 5.60 20.68
N GLU A 89 -15.27 4.95 20.45
CA GLU A 89 -13.96 5.60 20.32
C GLU A 89 -13.76 6.13 18.88
N PHE A 90 -14.65 7.04 18.45
CA PHE A 90 -14.76 7.43 17.04
C PHE A 90 -13.52 8.10 16.47
N ALA A 91 -12.79 8.90 17.24
CA ALA A 91 -11.54 9.50 16.78
C ALA A 91 -10.48 8.41 16.47
N HIS A 92 -10.39 7.40 17.33
CA HIS A 92 -9.49 6.27 17.13
C HIS A 92 -9.97 5.34 16.00
N ALA A 93 -11.29 5.11 15.91
CA ALA A 93 -11.89 4.36 14.81
C ALA A 93 -11.63 5.02 13.45
N HIS A 94 -11.76 6.35 13.35
CA HIS A 94 -11.42 7.11 12.15
C HIS A 94 -9.93 6.95 11.76
N HIS A 95 -9.03 7.04 12.73
CA HIS A 95 -7.61 6.78 12.48
C HIS A 95 -7.37 5.33 12.03
N SER A 96 -7.99 4.34 12.68
CA SER A 96 -7.90 2.93 12.32
C SER A 96 -8.45 2.63 10.93
N LEU A 97 -9.49 3.35 10.50
CA LEU A 97 -10.09 3.22 9.17
C LEU A 97 -9.08 3.52 8.05
N SER A 98 -8.08 4.37 8.29
CA SER A 98 -7.00 4.62 7.32
C SER A 98 -6.18 3.36 7.00
N ASN A 99 -5.99 2.48 7.98
CA ASN A 99 -5.35 1.18 7.76
C ASN A 99 -6.26 0.23 6.96
N VAL A 100 -7.56 0.21 7.23
CA VAL A 100 -8.53 -0.54 6.41
C VAL A 100 -8.45 -0.08 4.96
N GLN A 101 -8.48 1.23 4.71
CA GLN A 101 -8.36 1.83 3.38
C GLN A 101 -7.07 1.41 2.67
N LYS A 102 -5.95 1.38 3.38
CA LYS A 102 -4.65 0.99 2.85
C LYS A 102 -4.64 -0.46 2.34
N TYR A 103 -5.16 -1.41 3.13
CA TYR A 103 -5.24 -2.81 2.71
C TYR A 103 -6.25 -3.03 1.58
N LEU A 104 -7.38 -2.33 1.60
CA LEU A 104 -8.34 -2.35 0.49
C LEU A 104 -7.70 -1.85 -0.82
N LEU A 105 -6.90 -0.79 -0.77
CA LEU A 105 -6.19 -0.29 -1.96
C LEU A 105 -5.21 -1.30 -2.52
N TRP A 106 -4.45 -1.99 -1.68
CA TRP A 106 -3.56 -3.06 -2.16
C TRP A 106 -4.32 -4.21 -2.83
N LEU A 107 -5.44 -4.63 -2.26
CA LEU A 107 -6.30 -5.65 -2.86
C LEU A 107 -6.94 -5.17 -4.17
N ILE A 108 -7.39 -3.91 -4.25
CA ILE A 108 -7.87 -3.31 -5.50
C ILE A 108 -6.76 -3.31 -6.56
N ARG A 109 -5.55 -2.88 -6.21
CA ARG A 109 -4.41 -2.88 -7.13
C ARG A 109 -4.02 -4.28 -7.58
N ALA A 110 -4.05 -5.26 -6.68
CA ALA A 110 -3.85 -6.66 -7.03
C ALA A 110 -4.93 -7.16 -7.99
N ARG A 111 -6.21 -6.90 -7.69
CA ARG A 111 -7.36 -7.30 -8.53
C ARG A 111 -7.32 -6.67 -9.93
N THR A 112 -6.87 -5.44 -10.03
CA THR A 112 -6.80 -4.70 -11.30
C THR A 112 -5.45 -4.84 -12.01
N SER A 113 -4.51 -5.60 -11.46
CA SER A 113 -3.14 -5.75 -11.96
C SER A 113 -2.37 -4.43 -12.10
N LYS A 114 -2.68 -3.42 -11.27
CA LYS A 114 -2.09 -2.08 -11.28
C LYS A 114 -1.10 -1.91 -10.13
N THR A 115 0.03 -2.59 -10.19
CA THR A 115 1.02 -2.69 -9.11
C THR A 115 2.16 -1.67 -9.16
N GLN A 116 2.22 -0.81 -10.17
CA GLN A 116 3.31 0.17 -10.38
C GLN A 116 3.49 1.17 -9.22
N HIS A 117 2.46 1.41 -8.41
CA HIS A 117 2.52 2.29 -7.24
C HIS A 117 2.27 1.52 -5.92
N TRP A 118 2.80 0.30 -5.83
CA TRP A 118 2.55 -0.58 -4.68
C TRP A 118 2.98 0.03 -3.35
N GLU A 119 4.16 0.65 -3.31
CA GLU A 119 4.71 1.27 -2.08
C GLU A 119 3.94 2.52 -1.64
N SER A 120 3.21 3.15 -2.56
CA SER A 120 2.36 4.31 -2.31
C SER A 120 1.00 4.09 -2.98
N PRO A 121 0.13 3.23 -2.42
CA PRO A 121 -1.05 2.74 -3.13
C PRO A 121 -2.08 3.81 -3.50
N THR A 122 -2.02 4.98 -2.88
CA THR A 122 -2.85 6.15 -3.24
C THR A 122 -2.29 6.95 -4.41
N LYS A 123 -1.01 6.78 -4.75
CA LYS A 123 -0.37 7.56 -5.83
C LYS A 123 -1.03 7.24 -7.16
N SER A 124 -1.41 8.29 -7.89
CA SER A 124 -2.05 8.22 -9.23
C SER A 124 -3.29 7.32 -9.28
N LEU A 125 -3.98 7.13 -8.15
CA LEU A 125 -5.10 6.18 -8.05
C LEU A 125 -6.19 6.47 -9.09
N GLU A 126 -6.53 7.74 -9.29
CA GLU A 126 -7.56 8.22 -10.23
C GLU A 126 -7.25 7.89 -11.70
N LYS A 127 -5.96 7.65 -12.00
CA LYS A 127 -5.48 7.34 -13.36
C LYS A 127 -5.24 5.85 -13.56
N ASP A 128 -4.87 5.16 -12.49
CA ASP A 128 -4.41 3.76 -12.55
C ASP A 128 -5.58 2.79 -12.55
N ILE A 129 -6.63 3.05 -11.78
CA ILE A 129 -7.77 2.15 -11.62
C ILE A 129 -9.01 2.70 -12.32
N ASP A 130 -9.90 1.80 -12.69
CA ASP A 130 -11.15 2.20 -13.33
C ASP A 130 -12.11 2.92 -12.37
N THR A 131 -13.09 3.61 -12.94
CA THR A 131 -14.06 4.42 -12.21
C THR A 131 -14.89 3.59 -11.23
N ILE A 132 -15.12 2.31 -11.48
CA ILE A 132 -15.92 1.43 -10.62
C ILE A 132 -15.19 1.22 -9.29
N TRP A 133 -13.92 0.84 -9.33
CA TRP A 133 -13.10 0.62 -8.14
C TRP A 133 -12.78 1.91 -7.41
N TYR A 134 -12.51 2.98 -8.16
CA TYR A 134 -12.29 4.30 -7.54
C TYR A 134 -13.53 4.80 -6.83
N SER A 135 -14.73 4.65 -7.43
CA SER A 135 -15.99 5.03 -6.80
C SER A 135 -16.33 4.18 -5.57
N ALA A 136 -15.98 2.88 -5.59
CA ALA A 136 -16.13 2.03 -4.41
C ALA A 136 -15.18 2.47 -3.29
N TYR A 137 -13.93 2.77 -3.62
CA TYR A 137 -12.93 3.27 -2.66
C TYR A 137 -13.35 4.61 -2.03
N LYS A 138 -13.90 5.53 -2.79
CA LYS A 138 -14.40 6.82 -2.25
C LYS A 138 -15.42 6.64 -1.12
N LYS A 139 -16.24 5.60 -1.16
CA LYS A 139 -17.27 5.34 -0.14
C LYS A 139 -16.71 4.83 1.19
N VAL A 140 -15.46 4.39 1.23
CA VAL A 140 -14.79 3.94 2.45
C VAL A 140 -14.01 5.05 3.16
N THR A 141 -14.12 6.29 2.69
CA THR A 141 -13.55 7.47 3.34
C THR A 141 -14.62 8.20 4.16
N SER A 142 -14.21 8.85 5.23
CA SER A 142 -15.12 9.64 6.09
C SER A 142 -14.41 10.88 6.64
N ASP A 143 -15.19 11.82 7.12
CA ASP A 143 -14.77 12.81 8.10
C ASP A 143 -14.88 12.24 9.54
N LEU A 144 -14.61 13.06 10.55
CA LEU A 144 -14.65 12.65 11.96
C LEU A 144 -16.09 12.61 12.54
N ASN A 145 -17.13 12.63 11.70
CA ASN A 145 -18.52 12.47 12.15
C ASN A 145 -18.82 10.98 12.46
N PRO A 146 -19.34 10.62 13.65
CA PRO A 146 -19.62 9.23 14.01
C PRO A 146 -20.47 8.47 12.98
N LYS A 147 -21.52 9.10 12.45
CA LYS A 147 -22.40 8.47 11.45
C LYS A 147 -21.65 8.18 10.15
N ASN A 148 -20.77 9.11 9.73
CA ASN A 148 -19.99 8.95 8.51
C ASN A 148 -18.89 7.90 8.68
N ILE A 149 -18.30 7.77 9.88
CA ILE A 149 -17.34 6.72 10.22
C ILE A 149 -17.99 5.35 10.13
N ILE A 150 -19.19 5.17 10.73
CA ILE A 150 -19.94 3.92 10.69
C ILE A 150 -20.30 3.57 9.24
N LEU A 151 -20.82 4.52 8.46
CA LEU A 151 -21.16 4.29 7.05
C LEU A 151 -19.95 3.90 6.22
N ALA A 152 -18.80 4.58 6.40
CA ALA A 152 -17.55 4.26 5.70
C ALA A 152 -17.04 2.86 6.11
N PHE A 153 -17.19 2.47 7.37
CA PHE A 153 -16.85 1.15 7.85
C PHE A 153 -17.74 0.07 7.22
N GLU A 154 -19.05 0.25 7.16
CA GLU A 154 -20.00 -0.65 6.49
C GLU A 154 -19.67 -0.80 4.99
N ASN A 155 -19.35 0.31 4.32
CA ASN A 155 -18.88 0.28 2.93
C ASN A 155 -17.56 -0.48 2.78
N SER A 156 -16.66 -0.40 3.78
CA SER A 156 -15.42 -1.16 3.79
C SER A 156 -15.66 -2.66 3.90
N LEU A 157 -16.63 -3.10 4.71
CA LEU A 157 -17.03 -4.50 4.79
C LEU A 157 -17.58 -5.01 3.44
N ASN A 158 -18.47 -4.24 2.81
CA ASN A 158 -19.03 -4.58 1.50
C ASN A 158 -17.96 -4.67 0.41
N LEU A 159 -16.99 -3.72 0.43
CA LEU A 159 -15.88 -3.73 -0.53
C LEU A 159 -14.93 -4.90 -0.28
N SER A 160 -14.68 -5.24 1.01
CA SER A 160 -13.87 -6.41 1.39
C SER A 160 -14.48 -7.70 0.87
N GLU A 161 -15.80 -7.88 1.06
CA GLU A 161 -16.55 -9.05 0.59
C GLU A 161 -16.42 -9.21 -0.94
N LYS A 162 -16.67 -8.13 -1.68
CA LYS A 162 -16.52 -8.10 -3.14
C LYS A 162 -15.10 -8.48 -3.59
N LEU A 163 -14.08 -7.91 -2.95
CA LEU A 163 -12.68 -8.21 -3.27
C LEU A 163 -12.32 -9.66 -2.94
N PHE A 164 -12.81 -10.19 -1.82
CA PHE A 164 -12.60 -11.58 -1.43
C PHE A 164 -13.23 -12.56 -2.42
N ASP A 165 -14.39 -12.22 -2.98
CA ASP A 165 -15.02 -13.02 -4.03
C ASP A 165 -14.23 -12.97 -5.34
N GLU A 166 -13.86 -11.78 -5.80
CA GLU A 166 -13.17 -11.60 -7.08
C GLU A 166 -11.71 -12.09 -7.06
N LEU A 167 -11.07 -12.13 -5.90
CA LEU A 167 -9.71 -12.68 -5.70
C LEU A 167 -9.70 -14.16 -5.28
N ASN A 168 -10.89 -14.80 -5.21
CA ASN A 168 -11.06 -16.18 -4.78
C ASN A 168 -10.43 -16.50 -3.41
N ILE A 169 -10.63 -15.59 -2.44
CA ILE A 169 -10.13 -15.77 -1.08
C ILE A 169 -10.83 -16.96 -0.42
N GLU A 170 -10.08 -17.71 0.38
CA GLU A 170 -10.58 -18.91 1.06
C GLU A 170 -11.84 -18.66 1.89
N PRO A 171 -12.81 -19.61 1.91
CA PRO A 171 -14.10 -19.43 2.59
C PRO A 171 -13.99 -19.07 4.06
N LYS A 172 -12.97 -19.60 4.75
CA LYS A 172 -12.74 -19.33 6.18
C LYS A 172 -12.55 -17.84 6.48
N LEU A 173 -11.83 -17.10 5.62
CA LEU A 173 -11.64 -15.66 5.82
C LEU A 173 -12.93 -14.88 5.52
N LYS A 174 -13.74 -15.33 4.57
CA LYS A 174 -15.07 -14.76 4.31
C LYS A 174 -16.01 -14.97 5.50
N GLU A 175 -16.02 -16.14 6.11
CA GLU A 175 -16.80 -16.41 7.34
C GLU A 175 -16.39 -15.48 8.50
N ILE A 176 -15.09 -15.22 8.67
CA ILE A 176 -14.60 -14.28 9.68
C ILE A 176 -15.12 -12.87 9.38
N LEU A 177 -15.04 -12.41 8.13
CA LEU A 177 -15.55 -11.10 7.72
C LEU A 177 -17.06 -10.95 8.05
N HIS A 178 -17.86 -11.99 7.77
CA HIS A 178 -19.30 -12.00 8.10
C HIS A 178 -19.57 -11.92 9.61
N LYS A 179 -18.72 -12.53 10.45
CA LYS A 179 -18.88 -12.46 11.92
C LYS A 179 -18.51 -11.10 12.52
N ILE A 180 -17.73 -10.28 11.81
CA ILE A 180 -17.37 -8.93 12.24
C ILE A 180 -18.51 -7.95 11.97
N ARG A 181 -19.33 -8.22 10.98
CA ARG A 181 -20.50 -7.42 10.61
C ARG A 181 -21.58 -7.48 11.67
#